data_2c1a74e3b0061856dc774f0ebc248032
#
_entry.id   2c1a74e3b0061856dc774f0ebc248032
#
_cell.length_a   1.000
_cell.length_b   1.000
_cell.length_c   1.000
_cell.angle_alpha   90.00
_cell.angle_beta   90.00
_cell.angle_gamma   90.00
#
_symmetry.space_group_name_H-M   'P 1'
#
loop_
_entity.id
_entity.type
_entity.pdbx_description
1 polymer ?
#
loop_
_entity_poly.entity_id
_entity_poly.type
_entity_poly.pdbx_seq_one_letter_code
_entity_poly.pdbx_strand_id
1 'polypeptide(L)'
;MNNEIYEVLEEFKEKNRLYMIYGNHDKDKSKIKFLRKNKRRNRFNHSASDFYSTLEIYESLVLVHEESKKDFFVIHGHQIDFLNNELAFLSKFLVRYVWAILEAFMGFKDPTSPAKSNNKRNLFDEKISKWAEENKTRVILGHTHKTLFPKSRNESTYFNIGCCVLPRTITAIEIERGEISLIKWTIKADEKGSLFVGRDIIGGPIRIENY
;
A
#
# COMPACT_ATOMS: atom_id res chain seq x y z
N MET A 1 -11.97 18.40 -5.31
CA MET A 1 -11.83 17.14 -4.58
C MET A 1 -13.00 17.04 -3.64
N ASN A 2 -13.70 15.93 -3.60
CA ASN A 2 -15.02 15.84 -2.97
C ASN A 2 -14.88 15.87 -1.44
N ASN A 3 -15.55 16.80 -0.75
CA ASN A 3 -15.49 16.91 0.71
C ASN A 3 -16.02 15.65 1.41
N GLU A 4 -16.98 14.98 0.81
CA GLU A 4 -17.58 13.74 1.33
C GLU A 4 -16.54 12.63 1.60
N ILE A 5 -15.49 12.53 0.76
CA ILE A 5 -14.41 11.55 0.96
C ILE A 5 -13.64 11.85 2.25
N TYR A 6 -13.37 13.13 2.54
CA TYR A 6 -12.65 13.50 3.76
C TYR A 6 -13.50 13.30 5.00
N GLU A 7 -14.80 13.52 4.92
CA GLU A 7 -15.74 13.26 6.03
C GLU A 7 -15.73 11.77 6.41
N VAL A 8 -15.80 10.87 5.42
CA VAL A 8 -15.72 9.43 5.65
C VAL A 8 -14.35 9.03 6.22
N LEU A 9 -13.25 9.55 5.68
CA LEU A 9 -11.91 9.25 6.19
C LEU A 9 -11.69 9.79 7.60
N GLU A 10 -12.25 10.95 7.94
CA GLU A 10 -12.21 11.52 9.30
C GLU A 10 -12.95 10.62 10.29
N GLU A 11 -14.14 10.11 9.93
CA GLU A 11 -14.88 9.15 10.74
C GLU A 11 -14.06 7.88 11.04
N PHE A 12 -13.37 7.33 10.04
CA PHE A 12 -12.49 6.18 10.25
C PHE A 12 -11.30 6.53 11.15
N LYS A 13 -10.73 7.71 11.00
CA LYS A 13 -9.61 8.20 11.82
C LYS A 13 -10.02 8.39 13.28
N GLU A 14 -11.17 9.04 13.55
CA GLU A 14 -11.71 9.25 14.89
C GLU A 14 -11.97 7.93 15.64
N LYS A 15 -12.34 6.89 14.89
CA LYS A 15 -12.52 5.54 15.43
C LYS A 15 -11.23 4.71 15.53
N ASN A 16 -10.04 5.32 15.28
CA ASN A 16 -8.75 4.63 15.23
C ASN A 16 -8.72 3.45 14.24
N ARG A 17 -9.40 3.61 13.10
CA ARG A 17 -9.53 2.57 12.05
C ARG A 17 -8.88 2.97 10.73
N LEU A 18 -8.16 4.09 10.69
CA LEU A 18 -7.44 4.57 9.53
C LEU A 18 -5.95 4.64 9.81
N TYR A 19 -5.17 3.91 9.03
CA TYR A 19 -3.72 3.91 9.05
C TYR A 19 -3.21 4.25 7.66
N MET A 20 -2.29 5.20 7.54
CA MET A 20 -1.73 5.62 6.26
C MET A 20 -0.25 5.31 6.19
N ILE A 21 0.17 4.71 5.06
CA ILE A 21 1.57 4.53 4.72
C ILE A 21 1.90 5.53 3.60
N TYR A 22 3.06 6.21 3.70
CA TYR A 22 3.47 7.11 2.64
C TYR A 22 4.12 6.35 1.46
N GLY A 23 3.83 6.83 0.25
CA GLY A 23 4.49 6.43 -0.97
C GLY A 23 5.56 7.44 -1.41
N ASN A 24 6.25 7.13 -2.52
CA ASN A 24 7.23 8.03 -3.12
C ASN A 24 6.62 9.41 -3.51
N HIS A 25 5.35 9.44 -3.85
CA HIS A 25 4.61 10.68 -4.15
C HIS A 25 4.10 11.42 -2.91
N ASP A 26 4.08 10.77 -1.76
CA ASP A 26 3.55 11.29 -0.50
C ASP A 26 4.64 11.58 0.54
N LYS A 27 5.90 11.32 0.21
CA LYS A 27 7.04 11.47 1.11
C LYS A 27 7.13 12.86 1.76
N ASP A 28 6.76 13.90 1.03
CA ASP A 28 6.72 15.26 1.56
C ASP A 28 5.55 15.51 2.51
N LYS A 29 4.46 14.73 2.41
CA LYS A 29 3.29 14.87 3.30
C LYS A 29 3.58 14.38 4.72
N SER A 30 4.55 13.48 4.89
CA SER A 30 5.02 13.02 6.19
C SER A 30 5.83 14.09 6.95
N LYS A 31 6.25 15.17 6.29
CA LYS A 31 7.07 16.22 6.91
C LYS A 31 6.23 17.34 7.50
N ILE A 32 6.40 17.62 8.77
CA ILE A 32 5.74 18.72 9.49
C ILE A 32 5.88 20.07 8.76
N LYS A 33 7.00 20.30 8.04
CA LYS A 33 7.21 21.49 7.22
C LYS A 33 6.23 21.65 6.05
N PHE A 34 5.86 20.54 5.41
CA PHE A 34 4.89 20.52 4.31
C PHE A 34 3.50 20.90 4.83
N LEU A 35 3.09 20.33 5.95
CA LEU A 35 1.81 20.60 6.60
C LEU A 35 1.70 22.09 7.00
N ARG A 36 2.75 22.64 7.62
CA ARG A 36 2.80 24.07 8.00
C ARG A 36 2.80 25.02 6.79
N LYS A 37 3.48 24.67 5.69
CA LYS A 37 3.54 25.49 4.47
C LYS A 37 2.19 25.55 3.74
N ASN A 38 1.46 24.45 3.74
CA ASN A 38 0.15 24.36 3.07
C ASN A 38 -0.96 25.04 3.88
N LYS A 39 -0.88 25.02 5.21
CA LYS A 39 -1.78 25.80 6.08
C LYS A 39 -1.68 27.32 5.81
N ARG A 40 -0.49 27.82 5.44
CA ARG A 40 -0.28 29.24 5.11
C ARG A 40 -0.70 29.61 3.67
N ARG A 41 -0.84 28.67 2.75
CA ARG A 41 -1.03 28.95 1.32
C ARG A 41 -2.48 28.90 0.83
N ASN A 42 -3.46 28.56 1.66
CA ASN A 42 -4.89 28.49 1.33
C ASN A 42 -5.25 27.82 -0.02
N ARG A 43 -4.38 26.95 -0.55
CA ARG A 43 -4.53 26.31 -1.86
C ARG A 43 -5.31 24.99 -1.83
N PHE A 44 -5.53 24.43 -0.66
CA PHE A 44 -6.35 23.23 -0.47
C PHE A 44 -7.58 23.61 0.34
N ASN A 45 -8.71 22.98 0.07
CA ASN A 45 -9.87 23.06 0.93
C ASN A 45 -9.43 22.87 2.38
N HIS A 46 -9.94 23.68 3.29
CA HIS A 46 -9.60 23.61 4.72
C HIS A 46 -9.67 22.20 5.28
N SER A 47 -10.66 21.39 4.85
CA SER A 47 -10.87 20.01 5.24
C SER A 47 -9.68 19.07 4.94
N ALA A 48 -9.06 19.18 3.75
CA ALA A 48 -7.93 18.32 3.39
C ALA A 48 -6.67 18.65 4.18
N SER A 49 -6.37 19.93 4.39
CA SER A 49 -5.16 20.33 5.14
C SER A 49 -5.26 19.99 6.62
N ASP A 50 -6.44 20.07 7.18
CA ASP A 50 -6.70 19.77 8.58
C ASP A 50 -6.69 18.26 8.81
N PHE A 51 -7.27 17.47 7.90
CA PHE A 51 -7.20 16.02 7.91
C PHE A 51 -5.76 15.50 7.95
N TYR A 52 -4.91 15.92 7.00
CA TYR A 52 -3.52 15.48 6.96
C TYR A 52 -2.67 16.02 8.12
N SER A 53 -3.04 17.15 8.75
CA SER A 53 -2.28 17.72 9.86
C SER A 53 -2.40 16.91 11.14
N THR A 54 -3.42 16.09 11.25
CA THR A 54 -3.74 15.28 12.44
C THR A 54 -3.62 13.77 12.17
N LEU A 55 -3.33 13.37 10.92
CA LEU A 55 -3.17 11.98 10.55
C LEU A 55 -1.72 11.52 10.81
N GLU A 56 -1.56 10.41 11.50
CA GLU A 56 -0.27 9.73 11.60
C GLU A 56 0.02 8.97 10.31
N ILE A 57 1.21 9.19 9.76
CA ILE A 57 1.65 8.59 8.50
C ILE A 57 2.88 7.74 8.78
N TYR A 58 2.78 6.45 8.47
CA TYR A 58 3.79 5.44 8.76
C TYR A 58 4.59 5.11 7.50
N GLU A 59 5.78 4.59 7.68
CA GLU A 59 6.59 4.02 6.59
C GLU A 59 6.12 2.62 6.23
N SER A 60 5.79 1.84 7.24
CA SER A 60 5.30 0.47 7.13
C SER A 60 4.39 0.11 8.30
N LEU A 61 3.62 -0.95 8.15
CA LEU A 61 2.78 -1.52 9.21
C LEU A 61 3.02 -3.02 9.30
N VAL A 62 2.81 -3.56 10.47
CA VAL A 62 2.67 -5.01 10.67
C VAL A 62 1.24 -5.28 11.15
N LEU A 63 0.47 -5.96 10.33
CA LEU A 63 -0.87 -6.41 10.69
C LEU A 63 -0.75 -7.83 11.22
N VAL A 64 -1.34 -8.10 12.38
CA VAL A 64 -1.36 -9.43 12.99
C VAL A 64 -2.80 -9.93 13.00
N HIS A 65 -3.03 -11.09 12.38
CA HIS A 65 -4.31 -11.77 12.48
C HIS A 65 -4.40 -12.46 13.85
N GLU A 66 -5.35 -12.03 14.69
CA GLU A 66 -5.39 -12.42 16.12
C GLU A 66 -5.55 -13.91 16.31
N GLU A 67 -6.37 -14.58 15.51
CA GLU A 67 -6.67 -16.01 15.66
C GLU A 67 -5.49 -16.88 15.22
N SER A 68 -4.98 -16.68 14.02
CA SER A 68 -3.89 -17.50 13.45
C SER A 68 -2.49 -17.03 13.88
N LYS A 69 -2.37 -15.87 14.55
CA LYS A 69 -1.09 -15.23 14.92
C LYS A 69 -0.17 -14.96 13.73
N LYS A 70 -0.67 -15.04 12.51
CA LYS A 70 0.08 -14.73 11.30
C LYS A 70 0.16 -13.23 11.09
N ASP A 71 1.33 -12.78 10.71
CA ASP A 71 1.61 -11.38 10.45
C ASP A 71 1.73 -11.08 8.95
N PHE A 72 1.34 -9.86 8.57
CA PHE A 72 1.53 -9.30 7.25
C PHE A 72 2.34 -8.01 7.37
N PHE A 73 3.46 -7.95 6.68
CA PHE A 73 4.25 -6.74 6.55
C PHE A 73 3.71 -5.90 5.41
N VAL A 74 3.19 -4.72 5.72
CA VAL A 74 2.55 -3.80 4.77
C VAL A 74 3.47 -2.62 4.53
N ILE A 75 3.85 -2.39 3.27
CA ILE A 75 4.77 -1.32 2.85
C ILE A 75 4.35 -0.80 1.48
N HIS A 76 4.70 0.44 1.13
CA HIS A 76 4.35 0.96 -0.20
C HIS A 76 5.11 0.26 -1.34
N GLY A 77 6.40 -0.03 -1.16
CA GLY A 77 7.25 -0.72 -2.13
C GLY A 77 8.32 0.17 -2.79
N HIS A 78 8.20 1.49 -2.77
CA HIS A 78 9.22 2.39 -3.34
C HIS A 78 10.59 2.27 -2.62
N GLN A 79 10.58 1.89 -1.36
CA GLN A 79 11.79 1.65 -0.57
C GLN A 79 12.64 0.54 -1.16
N ILE A 80 12.01 -0.42 -1.84
CA ILE A 80 12.66 -1.60 -2.40
C ILE A 80 13.32 -1.29 -3.75
N ASP A 81 12.76 -0.39 -4.54
CA ASP A 81 13.37 0.09 -5.78
C ASP A 81 14.75 0.70 -5.57
N PHE A 82 14.93 1.30 -4.43
CA PHE A 82 16.15 1.96 -4.04
C PHE A 82 17.28 0.97 -3.72
N LEU A 83 16.95 -0.25 -3.32
CA LEU A 83 17.88 -1.29 -2.87
C LEU A 83 18.39 -2.19 -4.01
N ASN A 84 18.40 -1.71 -5.23
CA ASN A 84 18.68 -2.50 -6.45
C ASN A 84 20.05 -3.18 -6.51
N ASN A 85 20.91 -3.06 -5.49
CA ASN A 85 22.23 -3.67 -5.50
C ASN A 85 22.53 -4.73 -4.45
N GLU A 86 21.78 -4.85 -3.33
CA GLU A 86 22.03 -5.94 -2.38
C GLU A 86 20.79 -6.26 -1.52
N LEU A 87 20.14 -7.35 -1.82
CA LEU A 87 18.95 -7.88 -1.14
C LEU A 87 19.14 -8.28 0.33
N ALA A 88 20.33 -8.22 0.87
CA ALA A 88 20.62 -8.53 2.27
C ALA A 88 19.96 -7.58 3.29
N PHE A 89 19.37 -6.48 2.81
CA PHE A 89 18.89 -5.37 3.63
C PHE A 89 17.42 -5.47 4.09
N LEU A 90 16.69 -6.46 3.60
CA LEU A 90 15.26 -6.60 3.87
C LEU A 90 14.92 -7.47 5.08
N SER A 91 15.82 -7.62 6.05
CA SER A 91 15.43 -8.28 7.30
C SER A 91 14.45 -7.38 8.09
N LYS A 92 13.44 -7.99 8.75
CA LYS A 92 12.45 -7.28 9.58
C LYS A 92 13.08 -6.27 10.55
N PHE A 93 14.27 -6.57 11.03
CA PHE A 93 15.03 -5.75 11.97
C PHE A 93 15.62 -4.50 11.29
N LEU A 94 16.13 -4.63 10.08
CA LEU A 94 16.78 -3.56 9.33
C LEU A 94 15.79 -2.51 8.81
N VAL A 95 14.65 -2.93 8.26
CA VAL A 95 13.59 -2.02 7.83
C VAL A 95 13.10 -1.15 8.99
N ARG A 96 13.04 -1.71 10.19
CA ARG A 96 12.51 -1.01 11.37
C ARG A 96 13.48 0.01 11.98
N TYR A 97 14.81 -0.21 11.91
CA TYR A 97 15.79 0.59 12.65
C TYR A 97 16.81 1.31 11.78
N VAL A 98 17.20 0.77 10.64
CA VAL A 98 18.26 1.34 9.79
C VAL A 98 17.72 2.30 8.74
N TRP A 99 16.47 2.11 8.30
CA TRP A 99 15.86 3.00 7.32
C TRP A 99 15.74 4.45 7.81
N ALA A 100 15.33 4.64 9.05
CA ALA A 100 15.25 5.96 9.68
C ALA A 100 16.60 6.71 9.70
N ILE A 101 17.71 5.98 9.80
CA ILE A 101 19.06 6.54 9.81
C ILE A 101 19.54 6.86 8.38
N LEU A 102 19.26 5.99 7.41
CA LEU A 102 19.66 6.18 6.01
C LEU A 102 18.91 7.34 5.34
N GLU A 103 17.63 7.54 5.65
CA GLU A 103 16.85 8.66 5.13
C GLU A 103 17.38 10.02 5.61
N ALA A 104 17.88 10.08 6.83
CA ALA A 104 18.46 11.31 7.42
C ALA A 104 19.80 11.71 6.76
N PHE A 105 20.56 10.73 6.25
CA PHE A 105 21.93 10.97 5.76
C PHE A 105 22.05 11.16 4.24
N MET A 106 21.16 10.64 3.42
CA MET A 106 21.44 10.47 1.99
C MET A 106 20.57 11.22 0.96
N GLY A 107 19.67 12.10 1.30
CA GLY A 107 19.02 13.11 0.42
C GLY A 107 18.65 12.69 -1.03
N PHE A 108 18.26 11.45 -1.30
CA PHE A 108 18.12 10.90 -2.65
C PHE A 108 16.88 11.36 -3.42
N LYS A 109 17.08 11.64 -4.72
CA LYS A 109 16.03 11.88 -5.71
C LYS A 109 15.69 10.60 -6.47
N ASP A 110 14.39 10.36 -6.63
CA ASP A 110 13.74 9.19 -7.23
C ASP A 110 14.21 8.88 -8.68
N PRO A 111 14.86 7.73 -8.96
CA PRO A 111 15.09 7.28 -10.32
C PRO A 111 13.90 6.44 -10.81
N THR A 112 13.20 6.96 -11.80
CA THR A 112 12.24 6.30 -12.70
C THR A 112 11.48 5.08 -12.13
N SER A 113 10.24 5.35 -11.69
CA SER A 113 9.29 4.35 -11.17
C SER A 113 9.19 3.08 -12.05
N PRO A 114 9.24 1.86 -11.47
CA PRO A 114 9.01 0.59 -12.15
C PRO A 114 7.63 0.51 -12.81
N ALA A 115 6.68 1.33 -12.38
CA ALA A 115 5.35 1.40 -12.96
C ALA A 115 5.31 1.65 -14.49
N LYS A 116 6.42 2.09 -15.09
CA LYS A 116 6.51 2.42 -16.52
C LYS A 116 6.98 1.28 -17.43
N SER A 117 7.51 0.16 -16.91
CA SER A 117 8.04 -0.95 -17.69
C SER A 117 7.60 -2.31 -17.16
N ASN A 118 6.98 -3.13 -18.03
CA ASN A 118 6.54 -4.47 -17.65
C ASN A 118 7.70 -5.38 -17.21
N ASN A 119 8.87 -5.29 -17.86
CA ASN A 119 10.03 -6.08 -17.48
C ASN A 119 10.56 -5.69 -16.09
N LYS A 120 10.59 -4.39 -15.78
CA LYS A 120 11.00 -3.93 -14.45
C LYS A 120 10.02 -4.36 -13.36
N ARG A 121 8.70 -4.36 -13.65
CA ARG A 121 7.67 -4.85 -12.73
C ARG A 121 7.85 -6.32 -12.43
N ASN A 122 8.05 -7.15 -13.46
CA ASN A 122 8.22 -8.60 -13.27
C ASN A 122 9.47 -8.90 -12.44
N LEU A 123 10.61 -8.26 -12.74
CA LEU A 123 11.84 -8.39 -11.95
C LEU A 123 11.65 -7.93 -10.50
N PHE A 124 10.87 -6.89 -10.28
CA PHE A 124 10.54 -6.42 -8.93
C PHE A 124 9.70 -7.48 -8.19
N ASP A 125 8.62 -7.96 -8.82
CA ASP A 125 7.73 -8.97 -8.25
C ASP A 125 8.49 -10.26 -7.91
N GLU A 126 9.37 -10.74 -8.81
CA GLU A 126 10.23 -11.93 -8.59
C GLU A 126 11.16 -11.75 -7.38
N LYS A 127 11.84 -10.60 -7.28
CA LYS A 127 12.74 -10.30 -6.17
C LYS A 127 12.01 -10.27 -4.82
N ILE A 128 10.81 -9.66 -4.79
CA ILE A 128 10.03 -9.59 -3.56
C ILE A 128 9.48 -10.95 -3.17
N SER A 129 8.97 -11.72 -4.14
CA SER A 129 8.50 -13.09 -3.89
C SER A 129 9.60 -13.95 -3.28
N LYS A 130 10.79 -13.93 -3.87
CA LYS A 130 11.95 -14.67 -3.37
C LYS A 130 12.34 -14.22 -1.96
N TRP A 131 12.42 -12.90 -1.74
CA TRP A 131 12.74 -12.38 -0.41
C TRP A 131 11.68 -12.77 0.65
N ALA A 132 10.40 -12.68 0.32
CA ALA A 132 9.31 -13.02 1.21
C ALA A 132 9.37 -14.50 1.61
N GLU A 133 9.71 -15.38 0.66
CA GLU A 133 9.90 -16.80 0.88
C GLU A 133 11.11 -17.09 1.79
N GLU A 134 12.29 -16.55 1.46
CA GLU A 134 13.53 -16.72 2.22
C GLU A 134 13.38 -16.25 3.67
N ASN A 135 12.64 -15.17 3.90
CA ASN A 135 12.41 -14.60 5.23
C ASN A 135 11.14 -15.11 5.91
N LYS A 136 10.39 -16.03 5.27
CA LYS A 136 9.12 -16.58 5.78
C LYS A 136 8.14 -15.48 6.20
N THR A 137 8.12 -14.38 5.46
CA THR A 137 7.34 -13.17 5.74
C THR A 137 6.24 -13.03 4.71
N ARG A 138 5.04 -12.64 5.14
CA ARG A 138 3.94 -12.27 4.25
C ARG A 138 4.02 -10.78 3.99
N VAL A 139 4.06 -10.40 2.71
CA VAL A 139 4.24 -9.00 2.30
C VAL A 139 3.04 -8.52 1.50
N ILE A 140 2.49 -7.39 1.90
CA ILE A 140 1.47 -6.67 1.12
C ILE A 140 2.08 -5.34 0.69
N LEU A 141 2.10 -5.07 -0.62
CA LEU A 141 2.57 -3.79 -1.14
C LEU A 141 1.81 -3.35 -2.41
N GLY A 142 2.11 -2.15 -2.87
CA GLY A 142 1.58 -1.56 -4.11
C GLY A 142 2.69 -1.16 -5.07
N HIS A 143 2.81 0.13 -5.36
CA HIS A 143 3.87 0.80 -6.11
C HIS A 143 3.98 0.43 -7.60
N THR A 144 3.94 -0.84 -7.99
CA THR A 144 4.05 -1.27 -9.38
C THR A 144 2.77 -1.08 -10.18
N HIS A 145 1.65 -0.78 -9.52
CA HIS A 145 0.30 -0.65 -10.11
C HIS A 145 -0.20 -1.92 -10.81
N LYS A 146 0.40 -3.07 -10.51
CA LYS A 146 0.01 -4.37 -11.03
C LYS A 146 -0.45 -5.24 -9.89
N THR A 147 -1.63 -5.83 -10.01
CA THR A 147 -2.11 -6.77 -9.00
C THR A 147 -1.35 -8.09 -9.05
N LEU A 148 -1.05 -8.65 -7.88
CA LEU A 148 -0.53 -10.00 -7.71
C LEU A 148 -1.18 -10.64 -6.50
N PHE A 149 -1.73 -11.83 -6.68
CA PHE A 149 -2.34 -12.60 -5.61
C PHE A 149 -1.93 -14.07 -5.77
N PRO A 150 -1.04 -14.61 -4.91
CA PRO A 150 -0.62 -15.98 -4.98
C PRO A 150 -1.76 -16.92 -4.59
N LYS A 151 -1.88 -18.06 -5.27
CA LYS A 151 -2.95 -19.05 -5.02
C LYS A 151 -2.66 -19.92 -3.80
N SER A 152 -1.41 -19.98 -3.37
CA SER A 152 -0.99 -20.74 -2.20
C SER A 152 0.36 -20.24 -1.67
N ARG A 153 0.72 -20.63 -0.45
CA ARG A 153 2.04 -20.35 0.14
C ARG A 153 3.19 -20.91 -0.71
N ASN A 154 2.97 -22.05 -1.37
CA ASN A 154 4.00 -22.68 -2.22
C ASN A 154 4.31 -21.84 -3.46
N GLU A 155 3.39 -21.00 -3.90
CA GLU A 155 3.61 -20.07 -5.01
C GLU A 155 4.35 -18.82 -4.55
N SER A 156 3.88 -18.18 -3.48
CA SER A 156 4.49 -17.00 -2.88
C SER A 156 3.74 -16.60 -1.59
N THR A 157 4.38 -15.75 -0.80
CA THR A 157 3.75 -15.02 0.32
C THR A 157 3.73 -13.51 0.10
N TYR A 158 3.90 -13.08 -1.15
CA TYR A 158 3.85 -11.70 -1.59
C TYR A 158 2.55 -11.37 -2.31
N PHE A 159 1.90 -10.29 -1.89
CA PHE A 159 0.66 -9.76 -2.44
C PHE A 159 0.88 -8.35 -2.95
N ASN A 160 0.39 -8.03 -4.15
CA ASN A 160 0.39 -6.66 -4.65
C ASN A 160 -1.05 -6.18 -4.85
N ILE A 161 -1.38 -5.08 -4.16
CA ILE A 161 -2.75 -4.53 -4.14
C ILE A 161 -3.13 -3.85 -5.46
N GLY A 162 -2.17 -3.63 -6.38
CA GLY A 162 -2.41 -2.84 -7.58
C GLY A 162 -2.45 -1.33 -7.30
N CYS A 163 -3.52 -0.65 -7.67
CA CYS A 163 -3.64 0.80 -7.47
C CYS A 163 -5.09 1.30 -7.45
N CYS A 164 -5.25 2.54 -7.00
CA CYS A 164 -6.52 3.29 -7.02
C CYS A 164 -6.51 4.47 -8.02
N VAL A 165 -5.48 4.57 -8.88
CA VAL A 165 -5.34 5.70 -9.83
C VAL A 165 -5.75 5.37 -11.25
N LEU A 166 -6.15 4.13 -11.53
CA LEU A 166 -6.69 3.76 -12.84
C LEU A 166 -8.11 4.35 -13.02
N PRO A 167 -8.44 4.83 -14.23
CA PRO A 167 -9.79 5.31 -14.50
C PRO A 167 -10.85 4.23 -14.20
N ARG A 168 -11.85 4.59 -13.39
CA ARG A 168 -13.03 3.75 -13.08
C ARG A 168 -12.72 2.40 -12.40
N THR A 169 -11.52 2.22 -11.85
CA THR A 169 -11.14 0.95 -11.22
C THR A 169 -10.26 1.18 -10.01
N ILE A 170 -10.60 0.52 -8.91
CA ILE A 170 -9.81 0.50 -7.66
C ILE A 170 -9.58 -0.97 -7.31
N THR A 171 -8.35 -1.34 -6.97
CA THR A 171 -8.03 -2.67 -6.45
C THR A 171 -7.51 -2.58 -5.01
N ALA A 172 -7.81 -3.58 -4.20
CA ALA A 172 -7.41 -3.65 -2.80
C ALA A 172 -7.30 -5.09 -2.32
N ILE A 173 -6.53 -5.31 -1.27
CA ILE A 173 -6.60 -6.53 -0.46
C ILE A 173 -7.67 -6.31 0.62
N GLU A 174 -8.53 -7.29 0.77
CA GLU A 174 -9.54 -7.37 1.83
C GLU A 174 -9.26 -8.59 2.70
N ILE A 175 -9.28 -8.39 4.00
CA ILE A 175 -9.15 -9.45 4.99
C ILE A 175 -10.42 -9.44 5.82
N GLU A 176 -11.21 -10.52 5.70
CA GLU A 176 -12.48 -10.66 6.40
C GLU A 176 -12.64 -12.10 6.89
N ARG A 177 -13.02 -12.29 8.16
CA ARG A 177 -13.33 -13.60 8.77
C ARG A 177 -12.22 -14.65 8.58
N GLY A 178 -10.97 -14.21 8.66
CA GLY A 178 -9.81 -15.09 8.50
C GLY A 178 -9.50 -15.48 7.05
N GLU A 179 -10.12 -14.84 6.08
CA GLU A 179 -9.86 -15.02 4.66
C GLU A 179 -9.25 -13.76 4.06
N ILE A 180 -8.31 -13.93 3.14
CA ILE A 180 -7.68 -12.85 2.36
C ILE A 180 -8.16 -12.94 0.91
N SER A 181 -8.52 -11.80 0.33
CA SER A 181 -8.99 -11.68 -1.05
C SER A 181 -8.38 -10.46 -1.72
N LEU A 182 -8.13 -10.56 -3.02
CA LEU A 182 -7.88 -9.41 -3.88
C LEU A 182 -9.20 -9.02 -4.56
N ILE A 183 -9.63 -7.81 -4.30
CA ILE A 183 -10.90 -7.29 -4.81
C ILE A 183 -10.67 -6.19 -5.84
N LYS A 184 -11.64 -6.02 -6.72
CA LYS A 184 -11.70 -4.94 -7.71
C LYS A 184 -13.07 -4.26 -7.64
N TRP A 185 -13.06 -2.96 -7.40
CA TRP A 185 -14.22 -2.09 -7.57
C TRP A 185 -14.16 -1.42 -8.94
N THR A 186 -15.25 -1.47 -9.69
CA THR A 186 -15.31 -0.87 -11.03
C THR A 186 -16.72 -0.41 -11.36
N ILE A 187 -16.84 0.56 -12.27
CA ILE A 187 -18.12 0.99 -12.80
C ILE A 187 -18.58 -0.03 -13.82
N LYS A 188 -19.77 -0.58 -13.63
CA LYS A 188 -20.44 -1.56 -14.51
C LYS A 188 -21.74 -0.96 -15.04
N ALA A 189 -22.25 -1.54 -16.10
CA ALA A 189 -23.60 -1.26 -16.62
C ALA A 189 -24.50 -2.50 -16.42
N ASP A 190 -25.74 -2.27 -16.01
CA ASP A 190 -26.78 -3.31 -16.01
C ASP A 190 -27.32 -3.57 -17.43
N GLU A 191 -28.25 -4.50 -17.54
CA GLU A 191 -28.90 -4.85 -18.83
C GLU A 191 -29.67 -3.68 -19.48
N LYS A 192 -30.03 -2.67 -18.68
CA LYS A 192 -30.74 -1.45 -19.15
C LYS A 192 -29.77 -0.30 -19.45
N GLY A 193 -28.44 -0.52 -19.29
CA GLY A 193 -27.43 0.49 -19.49
C GLY A 193 -27.22 1.44 -18.31
N SER A 194 -27.88 1.21 -17.15
CA SER A 194 -27.66 2.01 -15.94
C SER A 194 -26.33 1.68 -15.29
N LEU A 195 -25.57 2.73 -14.93
CA LEU A 195 -24.26 2.55 -14.32
C LEU A 195 -24.38 2.29 -12.82
N PHE A 196 -23.61 1.33 -12.34
CA PHE A 196 -23.47 1.03 -10.90
C PHE A 196 -22.03 0.69 -10.55
N VAL A 197 -21.69 0.78 -9.25
CA VAL A 197 -20.39 0.36 -8.75
C VAL A 197 -20.46 -1.11 -8.37
N GLY A 198 -19.70 -1.93 -9.09
CA GLY A 198 -19.61 -3.36 -8.83
C GLY A 198 -18.33 -3.75 -8.12
N ARG A 199 -18.40 -4.74 -7.23
CA ARG A 199 -17.29 -5.38 -6.54
C ARG A 199 -17.08 -6.78 -7.06
N ASP A 200 -15.86 -7.10 -7.49
CA ASP A 200 -15.47 -8.43 -7.94
C ASP A 200 -14.32 -8.95 -7.07
N ILE A 201 -14.33 -10.24 -6.77
CA ILE A 201 -13.17 -10.95 -6.23
C ILE A 201 -12.37 -11.43 -7.43
N ILE A 202 -11.13 -10.93 -7.57
CA ILE A 202 -10.22 -11.26 -8.67
C ILE A 202 -9.06 -12.17 -8.24
N GLY A 203 -8.94 -12.44 -6.91
CA GLY A 203 -8.03 -13.42 -6.31
C GLY A 203 -8.53 -13.83 -4.94
N GLY A 204 -8.45 -15.12 -4.61
CA GLY A 204 -9.02 -15.68 -3.37
C GLY A 204 -10.54 -15.94 -3.49
N PRO A 205 -11.29 -16.02 -2.34
CA PRO A 205 -10.79 -15.96 -0.97
C PRO A 205 -9.93 -17.17 -0.60
N ILE A 206 -8.92 -16.96 0.23
CA ILE A 206 -8.06 -18.02 0.76
C ILE A 206 -7.91 -17.81 2.27
N ARG A 207 -7.99 -18.89 3.04
CA ARG A 207 -7.75 -18.84 4.48
C ARG A 207 -6.34 -18.35 4.79
N ILE A 208 -6.21 -17.38 5.71
CA ILE A 208 -4.92 -16.84 6.15
C ILE A 208 -4.01 -17.94 6.70
N GLU A 209 -4.58 -18.98 7.29
CA GLU A 209 -3.87 -20.13 7.82
C GLU A 209 -3.07 -20.88 6.75
N ASN A 210 -3.47 -20.79 5.48
CA ASN A 210 -2.84 -21.46 4.36
C ASN A 210 -1.56 -20.74 3.84
N TYR A 211 -1.25 -19.56 4.39
CA TYR A 211 -0.05 -18.77 4.04
C TYR A 211 1.04 -18.75 5.14
#